data_74d6b4c27f4594011b671f64a4591551
#
_entry.id   74d6b4c27f4594011b671f64a4591551
#
_cell.length_a   1.000
_cell.length_b   1.000
_cell.length_c   1.000
_cell.angle_alpha   90.00
_cell.angle_beta   90.00
_cell.angle_gamma   90.00
#
_symmetry.space_group_name_H-M   'P 1'
#
loop_
_entity.id
_entity.type
_entity.pdbx_description
1 polymer ?
#
loop_
_entity_poly.entity_id
_entity_poly.type
_entity_poly.pdbx_seq_one_letter_code
_entity_poly.pdbx_strand_id
1 'polypeptide(L)'
;MIYYLIAIGMSFVLGFILTQFVTIPNLYGEPKEEKAADEKAVPELKELQQELIASPMIGEVVALDNVPDEVFASGAMGKGLAINPSDGTVVAPSNGEITLVFPTGHAVGMRTENGAEILIHVGMDTVSLAGKGFKSFVEVGQKVTAGDKLLEFDLATIRDAGLPVITPVIVTNSADYDDVLLTQEVRVNIGDYLMTTVR
;
A
#
# COMPACT_ATOMS: atom_id res chain seq x y z
N MET A 1 54.62 13.89 1.19
CA MET A 1 53.48 12.98 1.27
C MET A 1 53.89 11.50 1.27
N ILE A 2 54.85 11.05 0.46
CA ILE A 2 55.31 9.65 0.39
C ILE A 2 55.91 9.13 1.69
N TYR A 3 56.68 9.96 2.41
CA TYR A 3 57.28 9.56 3.71
C TYR A 3 56.26 9.35 4.84
N TYR A 4 55.12 10.01 4.79
CA TYR A 4 54.06 9.86 5.80
C TYR A 4 53.32 8.52 5.66
N LEU A 5 53.10 8.06 4.42
CA LEU A 5 52.48 6.77 4.16
C LEU A 5 53.39 5.59 4.53
N ILE A 6 54.73 5.75 4.36
CA ILE A 6 55.71 4.72 4.74
C ILE A 6 55.79 4.62 6.29
N ALA A 7 55.71 5.74 7.00
CA ALA A 7 55.75 5.75 8.47
C ALA A 7 54.49 5.06 9.08
N ILE A 8 53.31 5.27 8.50
CA ILE A 8 52.08 4.61 8.94
C ILE A 8 52.12 3.11 8.64
N GLY A 9 52.60 2.72 7.47
CA GLY A 9 52.75 1.32 7.09
C GLY A 9 53.69 0.53 8.01
N MET A 10 54.85 1.13 8.35
CA MET A 10 55.82 0.52 9.29
C MET A 10 55.26 0.42 10.72
N SER A 11 54.47 1.40 11.17
CA SER A 11 53.85 1.35 12.51
C SER A 11 52.85 0.22 12.63
N PHE A 12 52.04 -0.04 11.58
CA PHE A 12 51.10 -1.13 11.56
C PHE A 12 51.75 -2.52 11.51
N VAL A 13 52.81 -2.67 10.72
CA VAL A 13 53.55 -3.94 10.61
C VAL A 13 54.27 -4.25 11.93
N LEU A 14 54.90 -3.22 12.58
CA LEU A 14 55.56 -3.42 13.88
C LEU A 14 54.55 -3.76 15.00
N GLY A 15 53.38 -3.13 14.99
CA GLY A 15 52.30 -3.44 15.93
C GLY A 15 51.77 -4.86 15.77
N PHE A 16 51.60 -5.34 14.52
CA PHE A 16 51.14 -6.70 14.23
C PHE A 16 52.17 -7.76 14.63
N ILE A 17 53.47 -7.50 14.40
CA ILE A 17 54.53 -8.44 14.78
C ILE A 17 54.66 -8.53 16.30
N LEU A 18 54.54 -7.42 17.05
CA LEU A 18 54.59 -7.40 18.50
C LEU A 18 53.43 -8.16 19.15
N THR A 19 52.21 -8.13 18.54
CA THR A 19 51.07 -8.88 19.07
C THR A 19 51.19 -10.40 18.88
N GLN A 20 51.99 -10.87 17.92
CA GLN A 20 52.21 -12.33 17.70
C GLN A 20 53.20 -12.94 18.70
N PHE A 21 54.05 -12.16 19.38
CA PHE A 21 55.08 -12.66 20.29
C PHE A 21 54.76 -12.48 21.78
N VAL A 22 53.69 -11.79 22.15
CA VAL A 22 53.26 -11.65 23.53
C VAL A 22 52.35 -12.82 23.89
N THR A 23 52.92 -13.92 24.33
CA THR A 23 52.17 -14.96 25.00
C THR A 23 51.83 -14.46 26.41
N ILE A 24 50.65 -13.98 26.62
CA ILE A 24 50.16 -13.63 27.96
C ILE A 24 49.91 -14.93 28.71
N PRO A 25 50.54 -15.20 29.84
CA PRO A 25 50.19 -16.37 30.64
C PRO A 25 48.74 -16.26 31.06
N ASN A 26 47.98 -17.37 30.86
CA ASN A 26 46.59 -17.45 31.21
C ASN A 26 46.44 -17.29 32.74
N LEU A 27 46.12 -16.07 33.20
CA LEU A 27 45.97 -15.74 34.62
C LEU A 27 44.59 -16.09 35.17
N TYR A 28 43.66 -16.48 34.27
CA TYR A 28 42.32 -16.97 34.61
C TYR A 28 42.23 -18.41 34.10
N GLY A 29 41.90 -19.33 35.01
CA GLY A 29 41.72 -20.72 34.68
C GLY A 29 40.79 -20.92 33.49
N GLU A 30 41.02 -22.02 32.76
CA GLU A 30 40.23 -22.38 31.57
C GLU A 30 38.73 -22.23 31.85
N PRO A 31 37.98 -21.51 30.97
CA PRO A 31 36.53 -21.55 31.08
C PRO A 31 36.10 -23.01 30.86
N LYS A 32 35.44 -23.60 31.85
CA LYS A 32 34.71 -24.85 31.63
C LYS A 32 33.84 -24.66 30.43
N GLU A 33 33.93 -25.56 29.45
CA GLU A 33 32.95 -25.70 28.37
C GLU A 33 31.58 -25.88 29.01
N GLU A 34 30.86 -24.77 29.19
CA GLU A 34 29.43 -24.79 29.38
C GLU A 34 28.85 -25.21 28.03
N LYS A 35 28.29 -26.44 28.00
CA LYS A 35 27.54 -26.96 26.87
C LYS A 35 26.62 -25.85 26.40
N ALA A 36 26.74 -25.48 25.12
CA ALA A 36 25.86 -24.57 24.43
C ALA A 36 24.40 -24.90 24.81
N ALA A 37 23.84 -24.05 25.66
CA ALA A 37 22.39 -24.03 25.87
C ALA A 37 21.75 -23.72 24.54
N ASP A 38 20.75 -24.50 24.18
CA ASP A 38 19.93 -24.38 23.00
C ASP A 38 19.86 -22.91 22.50
N GLU A 39 20.48 -22.68 21.38
CA GLU A 39 20.27 -21.47 20.58
C GLU A 39 18.80 -21.51 20.15
N LYS A 40 17.93 -20.93 21.00
CA LYS A 40 16.56 -20.69 20.62
C LYS A 40 16.62 -19.91 19.33
N ALA A 41 16.23 -20.56 18.23
CA ALA A 41 16.07 -19.94 16.93
C ALA A 41 15.32 -18.63 17.14
N VAL A 42 16.01 -17.51 16.91
CA VAL A 42 15.37 -16.19 16.82
C VAL A 42 14.37 -16.34 15.69
N PRO A 43 13.07 -16.11 15.92
CA PRO A 43 12.11 -16.19 14.84
C PRO A 43 12.60 -15.27 13.71
N GLU A 44 12.77 -15.85 12.53
CA GLU A 44 13.08 -15.09 11.33
C GLU A 44 11.97 -14.04 11.20
N LEU A 45 12.33 -12.77 11.39
CA LEU A 45 11.37 -11.66 11.23
C LEU A 45 10.95 -11.67 9.76
N LYS A 46 9.73 -12.17 9.48
CA LYS A 46 9.12 -12.10 8.17
C LYS A 46 9.14 -10.60 7.77
N GLU A 47 9.82 -10.29 6.69
CA GLU A 47 9.84 -8.94 6.15
C GLU A 47 8.41 -8.58 5.74
N LEU A 48 7.80 -7.63 6.45
CA LEU A 48 6.43 -7.19 6.15
C LEU A 48 6.43 -6.49 4.80
N GLN A 49 5.77 -7.10 3.83
CA GLN A 49 5.52 -6.46 2.55
C GLN A 49 4.34 -5.49 2.71
N GLN A 50 4.59 -4.22 2.42
CA GLN A 50 3.59 -3.17 2.49
C GLN A 50 3.42 -2.51 1.13
N GLU A 51 2.17 -2.24 0.75
CA GLU A 51 1.85 -1.47 -0.44
C GLU A 51 0.98 -0.28 -0.05
N LEU A 52 1.45 0.92 -0.41
CA LEU A 52 0.70 2.15 -0.26
C LEU A 52 -0.28 2.31 -1.44
N ILE A 53 -1.53 2.56 -1.12
CA ILE A 53 -2.61 2.84 -2.06
C ILE A 53 -3.02 4.29 -1.85
N ALA A 54 -2.88 5.09 -2.91
CA ALA A 54 -3.21 6.50 -2.89
C ALA A 54 -4.71 6.76 -3.08
N SER A 55 -5.17 7.95 -2.73
CA SER A 55 -6.53 8.37 -3.02
C SER A 55 -6.76 8.54 -4.52
N PRO A 56 -7.78 7.88 -5.09
CA PRO A 56 -8.11 8.00 -6.50
C PRO A 56 -8.91 9.28 -6.83
N MET A 57 -9.37 10.04 -5.84
CA MET A 57 -10.24 11.21 -6.03
C MET A 57 -10.11 12.20 -4.88
N ILE A 58 -10.74 13.37 -5.05
CA ILE A 58 -10.81 14.43 -4.04
C ILE A 58 -12.14 14.33 -3.30
N GLY A 59 -12.11 14.31 -1.95
CA GLY A 59 -13.35 14.33 -1.18
C GLY A 59 -13.16 14.12 0.32
N GLU A 60 -14.29 13.96 1.01
CA GLU A 60 -14.33 13.61 2.43
C GLU A 60 -14.26 12.10 2.58
N VAL A 61 -13.42 11.63 3.52
CA VAL A 61 -13.30 10.22 3.86
C VAL A 61 -14.47 9.80 4.75
N VAL A 62 -15.08 8.69 4.41
CA VAL A 62 -16.23 8.12 5.11
C VAL A 62 -15.93 6.64 5.40
N ALA A 63 -16.20 6.18 6.62
CA ALA A 63 -16.08 4.77 6.95
C ALA A 63 -17.13 3.95 6.17
N LEU A 64 -16.79 2.72 5.77
CA LEU A 64 -17.69 1.89 4.96
C LEU A 64 -19.03 1.61 5.66
N ASP A 65 -19.04 1.48 6.99
CA ASP A 65 -20.27 1.26 7.78
C ASP A 65 -21.28 2.43 7.71
N ASN A 66 -20.85 3.60 7.24
CA ASN A 66 -21.70 4.77 7.01
C ASN A 66 -22.18 4.91 5.55
N VAL A 67 -21.81 3.97 4.67
CA VAL A 67 -22.30 3.94 3.28
C VAL A 67 -23.76 3.45 3.29
N PRO A 68 -24.70 4.11 2.56
CA PRO A 68 -26.11 3.70 2.53
C PRO A 68 -26.35 2.50 1.59
N ASP A 69 -25.57 1.45 1.73
CA ASP A 69 -25.65 0.18 1.01
C ASP A 69 -25.10 -0.94 1.91
N GLU A 70 -25.93 -1.95 2.18
CA GLU A 70 -25.62 -3.03 3.12
C GLU A 70 -24.44 -3.91 2.67
N VAL A 71 -24.25 -4.07 1.36
CA VAL A 71 -23.18 -4.91 0.81
C VAL A 71 -21.82 -4.26 1.08
N PHE A 72 -21.74 -2.93 0.92
CA PHE A 72 -20.52 -2.19 1.24
C PHE A 72 -20.36 -1.98 2.75
N ALA A 73 -21.43 -1.58 3.44
CA ALA A 73 -21.39 -1.28 4.88
C ALA A 73 -21.01 -2.49 5.75
N SER A 74 -21.42 -3.70 5.33
CA SER A 74 -21.04 -4.93 6.06
C SER A 74 -19.57 -5.34 5.90
N GLY A 75 -18.83 -4.75 4.96
CA GLY A 75 -17.48 -5.19 4.60
C GLY A 75 -17.44 -6.53 3.83
N ALA A 76 -18.57 -7.04 3.36
CA ALA A 76 -18.62 -8.30 2.60
C ALA A 76 -17.83 -8.25 1.29
N MET A 77 -17.64 -7.06 0.73
CA MET A 77 -16.84 -6.83 -0.49
C MET A 77 -15.34 -6.69 -0.23
N GLY A 78 -14.91 -6.68 1.04
CA GLY A 78 -13.52 -6.49 1.46
C GLY A 78 -13.34 -5.29 2.37
N LYS A 79 -12.09 -5.02 2.75
CA LYS A 79 -11.73 -3.87 3.59
C LYS A 79 -11.45 -2.63 2.74
N GLY A 80 -11.79 -1.46 3.25
CA GLY A 80 -11.57 -0.18 2.59
C GLY A 80 -12.30 0.95 3.27
N LEU A 81 -12.54 2.00 2.53
CA LEU A 81 -13.30 3.16 2.95
C LEU A 81 -14.11 3.71 1.78
N ALA A 82 -14.91 4.73 2.02
CA ALA A 82 -15.58 5.47 0.98
C ALA A 82 -15.12 6.93 0.95
N ILE A 83 -15.31 7.57 -0.18
CA ILE A 83 -15.04 9.00 -0.36
C ILE A 83 -16.34 9.66 -0.81
N ASN A 84 -16.72 10.75 -0.15
CA ASN A 84 -17.78 11.63 -0.64
C ASN A 84 -17.15 12.67 -1.57
N PRO A 85 -17.23 12.51 -2.90
CA PRO A 85 -16.41 13.24 -3.84
C PRO A 85 -16.84 14.71 -3.98
N SER A 86 -15.86 15.59 -4.13
CA SER A 86 -16.07 17.01 -4.47
C SER A 86 -15.76 17.32 -5.94
N ASP A 87 -15.17 16.36 -6.67
CA ASP A 87 -14.83 16.43 -8.08
C ASP A 87 -15.22 15.12 -8.77
N GLY A 88 -15.46 15.15 -10.08
CA GLY A 88 -15.92 14.00 -10.86
C GLY A 88 -14.81 13.19 -11.53
N THR A 89 -13.57 13.28 -11.07
CA THR A 89 -12.42 12.57 -11.65
C THR A 89 -12.00 11.41 -10.78
N VAL A 90 -11.75 10.24 -11.40
CA VAL A 90 -11.14 9.08 -10.76
C VAL A 90 -9.85 8.74 -11.47
N VAL A 91 -8.77 8.55 -10.70
CA VAL A 91 -7.45 8.15 -11.19
C VAL A 91 -7.02 6.82 -10.60
N ALA A 92 -6.00 6.20 -11.19
CA ALA A 92 -5.39 5.00 -10.68
C ALA A 92 -4.71 5.28 -9.32
N PRO A 93 -5.07 4.54 -8.25
CA PRO A 93 -4.49 4.72 -6.92
C PRO A 93 -3.10 4.08 -6.74
N SER A 94 -2.69 3.25 -7.69
CA SER A 94 -1.40 2.56 -7.73
C SER A 94 -1.07 2.17 -9.18
N ASN A 95 0.17 1.73 -9.42
CA ASN A 95 0.51 1.07 -10.69
C ASN A 95 -0.17 -0.30 -10.77
N GLY A 96 -0.60 -0.72 -11.95
CA GLY A 96 -1.24 -2.03 -12.10
C GLY A 96 -1.91 -2.24 -13.46
N GLU A 97 -2.89 -3.13 -13.45
CA GLU A 97 -3.65 -3.51 -14.64
C GLU A 97 -5.16 -3.43 -14.33
N ILE A 98 -5.93 -2.91 -15.27
CA ILE A 98 -7.38 -2.85 -15.18
C ILE A 98 -7.96 -4.26 -15.35
N THR A 99 -8.68 -4.74 -14.35
CA THR A 99 -9.29 -6.08 -14.35
C THR A 99 -10.79 -6.06 -14.63
N LEU A 100 -11.42 -4.90 -14.41
CA LEU A 100 -12.87 -4.74 -14.57
C LEU A 100 -13.20 -3.32 -15.00
N VAL A 101 -14.05 -3.19 -16.00
CA VAL A 101 -14.75 -1.94 -16.35
C VAL A 101 -16.22 -2.27 -16.56
N PHE A 102 -17.09 -1.72 -15.72
CA PHE A 102 -18.52 -1.94 -15.91
C PHE A 102 -19.00 -1.23 -17.18
N PRO A 103 -19.91 -1.86 -17.96
CA PRO A 103 -20.39 -1.29 -19.24
C PRO A 103 -21.02 0.11 -19.09
N THR A 104 -21.60 0.41 -17.94
CA THR A 104 -22.18 1.72 -17.59
C THR A 104 -21.14 2.70 -17.03
N GLY A 105 -19.87 2.31 -16.92
CA GLY A 105 -18.77 3.17 -16.50
C GLY A 105 -18.78 3.63 -15.03
N HIS A 106 -19.74 3.15 -14.22
CA HIS A 106 -19.87 3.58 -12.82
C HIS A 106 -18.89 2.89 -11.88
N ALA A 107 -18.25 1.79 -12.31
CA ALA A 107 -17.26 1.11 -11.49
C ALA A 107 -16.09 0.60 -12.32
N VAL A 108 -14.91 0.61 -11.70
CA VAL A 108 -13.66 0.11 -12.26
C VAL A 108 -12.94 -0.72 -11.21
N GLY A 109 -12.39 -1.86 -11.63
CA GLY A 109 -11.52 -2.70 -10.84
C GLY A 109 -10.13 -2.74 -11.43
N MET A 110 -9.13 -2.80 -10.58
CA MET A 110 -7.73 -2.98 -10.99
C MET A 110 -7.00 -3.92 -10.05
N ARG A 111 -5.95 -4.56 -10.56
CA ARG A 111 -4.98 -5.28 -9.75
C ARG A 111 -3.67 -4.52 -9.78
N THR A 112 -3.15 -4.20 -8.59
CA THR A 112 -1.87 -3.54 -8.45
C THR A 112 -0.70 -4.48 -8.82
N GLU A 113 0.49 -3.92 -9.03
CA GLU A 113 1.70 -4.73 -9.28
C GLU A 113 2.04 -5.66 -8.11
N ASN A 114 1.68 -5.29 -6.88
CA ASN A 114 1.87 -6.11 -5.67
C ASN A 114 0.69 -7.04 -5.35
N GLY A 115 -0.35 -7.03 -6.19
CA GLY A 115 -1.44 -8.01 -6.17
C GLY A 115 -2.69 -7.59 -5.40
N ALA A 116 -2.80 -6.34 -4.92
CA ALA A 116 -4.04 -5.84 -4.34
C ALA A 116 -5.11 -5.67 -5.44
N GLU A 117 -6.30 -6.20 -5.20
CA GLU A 117 -7.44 -6.04 -6.08
C GLU A 117 -8.31 -4.89 -5.56
N ILE A 118 -8.31 -3.78 -6.28
CA ILE A 118 -8.98 -2.55 -5.87
C ILE A 118 -10.24 -2.39 -6.71
N LEU A 119 -11.39 -2.20 -6.05
CA LEU A 119 -12.65 -1.79 -6.66
C LEU A 119 -12.95 -0.34 -6.28
N ILE A 120 -13.27 0.49 -7.27
CA ILE A 120 -13.77 1.85 -7.10
C ILE A 120 -15.18 1.87 -7.70
N HIS A 121 -16.20 2.10 -6.86
CA HIS A 121 -17.61 2.10 -7.27
C HIS A 121 -18.22 3.48 -7.03
N VAL A 122 -18.48 4.21 -8.11
CA VAL A 122 -18.94 5.61 -8.05
C VAL A 122 -20.44 5.69 -7.77
N GLY A 123 -20.76 6.26 -6.60
CA GLY A 123 -22.15 6.42 -6.15
C GLY A 123 -22.84 5.10 -5.80
N MET A 124 -24.05 5.21 -5.28
CA MET A 124 -24.91 4.06 -5.00
C MET A 124 -26.04 4.00 -6.03
N ASP A 125 -26.38 2.78 -6.48
CA ASP A 125 -27.42 2.51 -7.49
C ASP A 125 -27.21 3.22 -8.85
N THR A 126 -26.04 3.73 -9.10
CA THR A 126 -25.70 4.51 -10.31
C THR A 126 -25.70 3.68 -11.60
N VAL A 127 -25.70 2.35 -11.49
CA VAL A 127 -26.00 1.44 -12.61
C VAL A 127 -27.32 1.76 -13.29
N SER A 128 -28.32 2.28 -12.57
CA SER A 128 -29.65 2.68 -13.07
C SER A 128 -29.59 3.85 -14.04
N LEU A 129 -28.51 4.64 -14.02
CA LEU A 129 -28.27 5.74 -14.97
C LEU A 129 -27.87 5.26 -16.37
N ALA A 130 -27.66 3.95 -16.55
CA ALA A 130 -27.31 3.32 -17.83
C ALA A 130 -26.12 4.01 -18.55
N GLY A 131 -25.16 4.51 -17.77
CA GLY A 131 -23.96 5.18 -18.27
C GLY A 131 -24.11 6.70 -18.47
N LYS A 132 -25.29 7.27 -18.24
CA LYS A 132 -25.47 8.71 -18.34
C LYS A 132 -24.65 9.44 -17.26
N GLY A 133 -23.81 10.37 -17.69
CA GLY A 133 -22.93 11.11 -16.79
C GLY A 133 -21.63 10.39 -16.44
N PHE A 134 -21.33 9.25 -17.07
CA PHE A 134 -20.07 8.50 -16.88
C PHE A 134 -19.27 8.41 -18.18
N LYS A 135 -17.95 8.45 -18.05
CA LYS A 135 -17.02 8.25 -19.16
C LYS A 135 -15.80 7.46 -18.67
N SER A 136 -15.58 6.28 -19.22
CA SER A 136 -14.35 5.50 -19.00
C SER A 136 -13.26 5.94 -19.98
N PHE A 137 -12.01 5.93 -19.50
CA PHE A 137 -10.80 6.22 -20.29
C PHE A 137 -9.90 5.01 -20.39
N VAL A 138 -10.30 3.90 -19.82
CA VAL A 138 -9.52 2.66 -19.77
C VAL A 138 -10.36 1.45 -20.19
N GLU A 139 -9.68 0.38 -20.55
CA GLU A 139 -10.28 -0.91 -20.89
C GLU A 139 -9.62 -2.04 -20.11
N VAL A 140 -10.29 -3.18 -20.02
CA VAL A 140 -9.77 -4.38 -19.32
C VAL A 140 -8.49 -4.85 -19.99
N GLY A 141 -7.47 -5.18 -19.17
CA GLY A 141 -6.13 -5.57 -19.61
C GLY A 141 -5.18 -4.39 -19.83
N GLN A 142 -5.66 -3.14 -19.75
CA GLN A 142 -4.80 -1.98 -19.85
C GLN A 142 -3.92 -1.81 -18.61
N LYS A 143 -2.62 -1.60 -18.81
CA LYS A 143 -1.69 -1.20 -17.75
C LYS A 143 -1.83 0.30 -17.49
N VAL A 144 -1.83 0.66 -16.21
CA VAL A 144 -1.96 2.04 -15.74
C VAL A 144 -0.88 2.34 -14.71
N THR A 145 -0.51 3.60 -14.64
CA THR A 145 0.38 4.16 -13.63
C THR A 145 -0.44 4.97 -12.63
N ALA A 146 -0.01 5.03 -11.38
CA ALA A 146 -0.66 5.88 -10.38
C ALA A 146 -0.85 7.30 -10.89
N GLY A 147 -2.10 7.81 -10.77
CA GLY A 147 -2.50 9.11 -11.30
C GLY A 147 -3.08 9.10 -12.72
N ASP A 148 -2.98 8.01 -13.48
CA ASP A 148 -3.64 7.90 -14.78
C ASP A 148 -5.16 7.98 -14.62
N LYS A 149 -5.83 8.77 -15.50
CA LYS A 149 -7.29 8.93 -15.46
C LYS A 149 -7.98 7.62 -15.84
N LEU A 150 -8.82 7.11 -14.93
CA LEU A 150 -9.61 5.89 -15.14
C LEU A 150 -11.00 6.19 -15.65
N LEU A 151 -11.70 7.09 -14.97
CA LEU A 151 -13.04 7.50 -15.37
C LEU A 151 -13.35 8.96 -14.96
N GLU A 152 -14.35 9.52 -15.61
CA GLU A 152 -14.99 10.78 -15.24
C GLU A 152 -16.47 10.55 -15.00
N PHE A 153 -17.04 11.32 -14.06
CA PHE A 153 -18.48 11.28 -13.80
C PHE A 153 -19.01 12.67 -13.45
N ASP A 154 -20.28 12.90 -13.79
CA ASP A 154 -20.96 14.15 -13.51
C ASP A 154 -21.74 14.07 -12.20
N LEU A 155 -21.21 14.72 -11.16
CA LEU A 155 -21.84 14.82 -9.84
C LEU A 155 -23.27 15.35 -9.90
N ALA A 156 -23.55 16.32 -10.79
CA ALA A 156 -24.86 16.91 -10.92
C ALA A 156 -25.86 15.86 -11.45
N THR A 157 -25.48 15.09 -12.48
CA THR A 157 -26.31 14.03 -13.05
C THR A 157 -26.69 12.99 -11.99
N ILE A 158 -25.75 12.58 -11.12
CA ILE A 158 -26.04 11.60 -10.06
C ILE A 158 -27.00 12.20 -9.00
N ARG A 159 -26.71 13.44 -8.56
CA ARG A 159 -27.51 14.14 -7.55
C ARG A 159 -28.93 14.46 -8.04
N ASP A 160 -29.06 14.89 -9.30
CA ASP A 160 -30.36 15.19 -9.92
C ASP A 160 -31.24 13.93 -10.06
N ALA A 161 -30.61 12.74 -10.14
CA ALA A 161 -31.31 11.46 -10.11
C ALA A 161 -31.70 11.02 -8.67
N GLY A 162 -31.35 11.80 -7.64
CA GLY A 162 -31.59 11.48 -6.24
C GLY A 162 -30.69 10.37 -5.68
N LEU A 163 -29.58 10.08 -6.35
CA LEU A 163 -28.66 9.00 -5.97
C LEU A 163 -27.49 9.54 -5.12
N PRO A 164 -27.02 8.76 -4.11
CA PRO A 164 -25.82 9.10 -3.36
C PRO A 164 -24.57 9.08 -4.25
N VAL A 165 -23.71 10.09 -4.11
CA VAL A 165 -22.43 10.17 -4.84
C VAL A 165 -21.28 9.47 -4.11
N ILE A 166 -21.51 9.03 -2.86
CA ILE A 166 -20.50 8.37 -2.03
C ILE A 166 -19.90 7.18 -2.78
N THR A 167 -18.58 7.09 -2.77
CA THR A 167 -17.80 6.22 -3.66
C THR A 167 -16.91 5.30 -2.83
N PRO A 168 -17.28 4.03 -2.62
CA PRO A 168 -16.41 3.03 -2.02
C PRO A 168 -15.14 2.79 -2.83
N VAL A 169 -14.02 2.67 -2.10
CA VAL A 169 -12.69 2.25 -2.56
C VAL A 169 -12.26 1.08 -1.69
N ILE A 170 -12.22 -0.11 -2.24
CA ILE A 170 -12.15 -1.37 -1.49
C ILE A 170 -11.04 -2.26 -2.03
N VAL A 171 -10.29 -2.90 -1.12
CA VAL A 171 -9.41 -4.04 -1.43
C VAL A 171 -10.25 -5.31 -1.35
N THR A 172 -10.69 -5.81 -2.50
CA THR A 172 -11.65 -6.94 -2.57
C THR A 172 -11.03 -8.26 -2.14
N ASN A 173 -9.72 -8.44 -2.34
CA ASN A 173 -8.98 -9.58 -1.84
C ASN A 173 -8.29 -9.31 -0.49
N SER A 174 -8.90 -8.49 0.36
CA SER A 174 -8.33 -8.11 1.66
C SER A 174 -8.08 -9.28 2.61
N ALA A 175 -8.74 -10.43 2.38
CA ALA A 175 -8.50 -11.67 3.13
C ALA A 175 -7.12 -12.30 2.84
N ASP A 176 -6.47 -11.92 1.74
CA ASP A 176 -5.11 -12.39 1.38
C ASP A 176 -4.00 -11.62 2.11
N TYR A 177 -4.36 -10.62 2.90
CA TYR A 177 -3.46 -9.73 3.63
C TYR A 177 -3.60 -9.91 5.14
N ASP A 178 -2.51 -9.71 5.86
CA ASP A 178 -2.51 -9.72 7.33
C ASP A 178 -3.36 -8.54 7.85
N ASP A 179 -3.27 -7.37 7.19
CA ASP A 179 -4.16 -6.22 7.46
C ASP A 179 -4.27 -5.26 6.28
N VAL A 180 -5.29 -4.40 6.33
CA VAL A 180 -5.48 -3.22 5.49
C VAL A 180 -5.65 -2.02 6.41
N LEU A 181 -4.58 -1.22 6.51
CA LEU A 181 -4.55 -0.02 7.34
C LEU A 181 -5.18 1.14 6.58
N LEU A 182 -6.11 1.85 7.20
CA LEU A 182 -6.85 2.95 6.59
C LEU A 182 -6.34 4.30 7.09
N THR A 183 -6.42 5.33 6.23
CA THR A 183 -6.12 6.71 6.63
C THR A 183 -7.02 7.16 7.78
N GLN A 184 -6.50 8.07 8.61
CA GLN A 184 -7.26 8.76 9.65
C GLN A 184 -7.64 10.19 9.22
N GLU A 185 -7.26 10.58 8.00
CA GLU A 185 -7.62 11.88 7.48
C GLU A 185 -9.13 11.96 7.20
N VAL A 186 -9.71 13.13 7.47
CA VAL A 186 -11.14 13.37 7.19
C VAL A 186 -11.37 13.84 5.76
N ARG A 187 -10.31 14.22 5.05
CA ARG A 187 -10.36 14.68 3.67
C ARG A 187 -9.07 14.31 2.94
N VAL A 188 -9.21 13.95 1.66
CA VAL A 188 -8.10 13.57 0.81
C VAL A 188 -8.17 14.27 -0.55
N ASN A 189 -6.99 14.47 -1.15
CA ASN A 189 -6.83 14.87 -2.54
C ASN A 189 -6.34 13.66 -3.34
N ILE A 190 -6.37 13.76 -4.67
CA ILE A 190 -5.73 12.76 -5.55
C ILE A 190 -4.27 12.60 -5.15
N GLY A 191 -3.84 11.36 -4.94
CA GLY A 191 -2.46 11.02 -4.58
C GLY A 191 -2.14 11.05 -3.10
N ASP A 192 -3.03 11.58 -2.24
CA ASP A 192 -2.85 11.50 -0.79
C ASP A 192 -2.91 10.03 -0.30
N TYR A 193 -2.29 9.75 0.83
CA TYR A 193 -2.38 8.43 1.46
C TYR A 193 -3.82 8.05 1.78
N LEU A 194 -4.26 6.89 1.30
CA LEU A 194 -5.60 6.37 1.54
C LEU A 194 -5.59 5.10 2.39
N MET A 195 -4.80 4.10 2.00
CA MET A 195 -4.68 2.83 2.73
C MET A 195 -3.34 2.15 2.48
N THR A 196 -3.02 1.15 3.31
CA THR A 196 -1.85 0.27 3.13
C THR A 196 -2.28 -1.17 3.29
N THR A 197 -1.95 -2.03 2.33
CA THR A 197 -2.04 -3.49 2.52
C THR A 197 -0.76 -3.99 3.17
N VAL A 198 -0.89 -4.93 4.11
CA VAL A 198 0.22 -5.53 4.88
C VAL A 198 0.16 -7.05 4.73
N ARG A 199 1.28 -7.67 4.34
CA ARG A 199 1.40 -9.12 4.15
C ARG A 199 2.66 -9.67 4.77
#